data_489fb46e0deaeb4c40e9ee80f90dc1dc
#
_entry.id   489fb46e0deaeb4c40e9ee80f90dc1dc
#
_cell.length_a   1.000
_cell.length_b   1.000
_cell.length_c   1.000
_cell.angle_alpha   90.00
_cell.angle_beta   90.00
_cell.angle_gamma   90.00
#
_symmetry.space_group_name_H-M   'P 1'
#
loop_
_entity.id
_entity.type
_entity.pdbx_description
1 polymer ?
#
loop_
_entity_poly.entity_id
_entity_poly.type
_entity_poly.pdbx_seq_one_letter_code
_entity_poly.pdbx_strand_id
1 'polypeptide(L)'
;MKSISRSTVAKALAGSAVLALALTGCSNAPATPTATPIDYKACMVSDQGGFKDASFNEEAYNGLLEAKATLGVQTAQVESPETAAAADYVSGVGAMVTAGCNMIINVGFALAAATGDAAKAHTDINFALIDSALSNPDYSPLSLDNVKPLQYDTAQAAFLAGYLAAATTKTGKVATYGGMLFPSVTIFMDGFKQGVDYYNTEKGTSVVVLGAEGDDSSKWAATGDFSDANKGKTLTENFIAQGADIILPVAGPVGDGTGKATLEHPGTYVIGVDSDWYGIAAHAAYKANILTSIEKHMSKAVVEVIKSGVDGTFTGGDANQYVGTLENGGVAIAAQHDVAYPDGVQAELDALQAKIISGEVTVTSMYSK
;
A
#
# COMPACT_ATOMS: atom_id res chain seq x y z
N MET A 1 25.83 -47.52 76.53
CA MET A 1 25.21 -47.20 77.84
C MET A 1 24.06 -46.25 77.56
N LYS A 2 22.87 -46.72 77.97
CA LYS A 2 21.76 -45.97 78.52
C LYS A 2 21.25 -44.77 77.77
N SER A 3 19.98 -44.50 77.53
CA SER A 3 18.71 -45.08 78.03
C SER A 3 17.60 -44.26 77.43
N ILE A 4 16.64 -44.89 76.78
CA ILE A 4 15.18 -44.78 76.93
C ILE A 4 14.63 -43.43 77.48
N SER A 5 13.69 -42.77 76.76
CA SER A 5 12.33 -42.64 77.27
C SER A 5 11.33 -42.16 76.20
N ARG A 6 10.18 -42.82 76.28
CA ARG A 6 8.89 -42.69 75.56
C ARG A 6 8.08 -41.50 76.04
N SER A 7 7.25 -41.00 75.20
CA SER A 7 5.76 -40.86 75.36
C SER A 7 5.36 -39.49 74.77
N THR A 8 4.25 -39.17 74.19
CA THR A 8 2.97 -39.77 73.97
C THR A 8 2.21 -38.81 73.02
N VAL A 9 1.61 -39.32 72.00
CA VAL A 9 0.32 -38.97 71.38
C VAL A 9 -0.33 -37.62 71.71
N ALA A 10 -0.61 -36.80 70.65
CA ALA A 10 -1.88 -36.12 70.51
C ALA A 10 -2.18 -35.87 69.00
N LYS A 11 -3.34 -36.36 68.57
CA LYS A 11 -3.94 -36.20 67.24
C LYS A 11 -4.44 -34.74 67.10
N ALA A 12 -4.18 -34.12 65.95
CA ALA A 12 -5.03 -33.10 65.43
C ALA A 12 -5.02 -33.19 63.87
N LEU A 13 -6.17 -33.53 63.33
CA LEU A 13 -6.52 -33.43 61.92
C LEU A 13 -6.63 -31.94 61.55
N ALA A 14 -5.96 -31.52 60.48
CA ALA A 14 -6.37 -30.34 59.73
C ALA A 14 -5.78 -30.40 58.30
N GLY A 15 -6.63 -30.60 57.36
CA GLY A 15 -6.79 -30.04 56.03
C GLY A 15 -5.57 -29.89 55.12
N SER A 16 -5.37 -30.87 54.25
CA SER A 16 -4.51 -30.67 53.07
C SER A 16 -5.28 -29.86 52.00
N ALA A 17 -5.01 -28.56 51.91
CA ALA A 17 -5.42 -27.77 50.79
C ALA A 17 -4.36 -27.95 49.68
N VAL A 18 -4.65 -28.77 48.68
CA VAL A 18 -3.88 -28.87 47.46
C VAL A 18 -4.16 -27.62 46.64
N LEU A 19 -3.20 -26.72 46.56
CA LEU A 19 -3.22 -25.57 45.68
C LEU A 19 -2.80 -26.06 44.28
N ALA A 20 -3.81 -26.43 43.47
CA ALA A 20 -3.61 -26.68 42.04
C ALA A 20 -3.46 -25.31 41.36
N LEU A 21 -2.24 -24.88 41.08
CA LEU A 21 -1.96 -23.80 40.11
C LEU A 21 -2.35 -24.31 38.75
N ALA A 22 -3.51 -23.93 38.25
CA ALA A 22 -3.89 -24.05 36.87
C ALA A 22 -3.12 -22.99 36.06
N LEU A 23 -2.05 -23.41 35.40
CA LEU A 23 -1.43 -22.70 34.30
C LEU A 23 -2.37 -22.77 33.06
N THR A 24 -3.36 -21.90 32.97
CA THR A 24 -4.14 -21.65 31.78
C THR A 24 -3.94 -20.22 31.37
N GLY A 25 -2.83 -19.96 30.70
CA GLY A 25 -2.50 -18.67 30.13
C GLY A 25 -2.21 -18.81 28.63
N CYS A 26 -3.09 -19.47 27.86
CA CYS A 26 -3.18 -19.19 26.42
C CYS A 26 -4.16 -18.02 26.29
N SER A 27 -3.65 -16.79 26.28
CA SER A 27 -4.43 -15.66 25.79
C SER A 27 -4.60 -15.83 24.29
N ASN A 28 -5.67 -16.52 23.89
CA ASN A 28 -6.19 -16.34 22.55
C ASN A 28 -6.55 -14.85 22.44
N ALA A 29 -5.93 -14.14 21.49
CA ALA A 29 -6.44 -12.85 21.08
C ALA A 29 -7.95 -13.01 20.80
N PRO A 30 -8.80 -12.07 21.20
CA PRO A 30 -10.23 -12.17 20.95
C PRO A 30 -10.42 -12.36 19.44
N ALA A 31 -11.07 -13.47 19.05
CA ALA A 31 -11.42 -13.69 17.67
C ALA A 31 -12.30 -12.51 17.23
N THR A 32 -11.92 -11.83 16.16
CA THR A 32 -12.74 -10.79 15.56
C THR A 32 -14.11 -11.43 15.26
N PRO A 33 -15.23 -10.84 15.69
CA PRO A 33 -16.54 -11.41 15.43
C PRO A 33 -16.73 -11.51 13.92
N THR A 34 -16.80 -12.71 13.38
CA THR A 34 -17.10 -12.92 11.96
C THR A 34 -18.57 -12.58 11.73
N ALA A 35 -18.85 -11.66 10.84
CA ALA A 35 -20.22 -11.27 10.50
C ALA A 35 -21.02 -12.46 9.97
N THR A 36 -22.34 -12.43 10.17
CA THR A 36 -23.24 -13.44 9.61
C THR A 36 -23.18 -13.37 8.08
N PRO A 37 -23.00 -14.51 7.38
CA PRO A 37 -22.98 -14.52 5.92
C PRO A 37 -24.27 -13.94 5.32
N ILE A 38 -24.09 -13.09 4.30
CA ILE A 38 -25.19 -12.47 3.53
C ILE A 38 -25.14 -12.91 2.07
N ASP A 39 -26.26 -12.73 1.36
CA ASP A 39 -26.36 -13.04 -0.06
C ASP A 39 -25.88 -11.84 -0.90
N TYR A 40 -24.62 -11.52 -0.78
CA TYR A 40 -23.91 -10.51 -1.57
C TYR A 40 -22.50 -11.03 -1.84
N LYS A 41 -22.08 -11.07 -3.11
CA LYS A 41 -20.76 -11.54 -3.51
C LYS A 41 -19.93 -10.41 -4.08
N ALA A 42 -18.83 -10.07 -3.37
CA ALA A 42 -17.80 -9.17 -3.82
C ALA A 42 -16.61 -9.96 -4.38
N CYS A 43 -16.15 -9.58 -5.55
CA CYS A 43 -15.09 -10.29 -6.26
C CYS A 43 -13.94 -9.35 -6.61
N MET A 44 -12.75 -9.90 -6.81
CA MET A 44 -11.57 -9.09 -7.12
C MET A 44 -10.72 -9.74 -8.23
N VAL A 45 -10.17 -8.88 -9.10
CA VAL A 45 -9.20 -9.26 -10.13
C VAL A 45 -7.94 -8.46 -9.90
N SER A 46 -6.78 -9.13 -9.77
CA SER A 46 -5.49 -8.45 -9.65
C SER A 46 -4.94 -8.05 -11.02
N ASP A 47 -4.05 -7.06 -11.04
CA ASP A 47 -3.11 -6.91 -12.17
C ASP A 47 -1.88 -7.82 -11.99
N GLN A 48 -0.73 -7.44 -12.55
CA GLN A 48 0.52 -8.20 -12.43
C GLN A 48 1.02 -8.21 -10.98
N GLY A 49 1.54 -9.35 -10.51
CA GLY A 49 2.07 -9.53 -9.15
C GLY A 49 1.18 -10.43 -8.27
N GLY A 50 -0.13 -10.48 -8.53
CA GLY A 50 -1.08 -11.28 -7.75
C GLY A 50 -1.27 -10.77 -6.32
N PHE A 51 -2.13 -11.44 -5.53
CA PHE A 51 -2.53 -10.98 -4.19
C PHE A 51 -1.54 -11.29 -3.06
N LYS A 52 -0.30 -11.65 -3.39
CA LYS A 52 0.79 -11.89 -2.42
C LYS A 52 2.05 -11.11 -2.81
N ASP A 53 1.85 -9.94 -3.37
CA ASP A 53 2.93 -9.10 -3.88
C ASP A 53 3.61 -8.24 -2.79
N ALA A 54 3.14 -8.35 -1.53
CA ALA A 54 3.57 -7.53 -0.39
C ALA A 54 3.47 -6.01 -0.68
N SER A 55 2.57 -5.59 -1.56
CA SER A 55 2.41 -4.22 -2.04
C SER A 55 0.96 -3.97 -2.50
N PHE A 56 0.80 -3.45 -3.71
CA PHE A 56 -0.42 -2.89 -4.30
C PHE A 56 -1.63 -3.85 -4.30
N ASN A 57 -1.46 -5.05 -4.87
CA ASN A 57 -2.58 -5.99 -4.97
C ASN A 57 -2.92 -6.59 -3.61
N GLU A 58 -1.91 -6.89 -2.77
CA GLU A 58 -2.14 -7.43 -1.42
C GLU A 58 -2.88 -6.43 -0.54
N GLU A 59 -2.53 -5.12 -0.61
CA GLU A 59 -3.24 -4.09 0.15
C GLU A 59 -4.71 -3.98 -0.27
N ALA A 60 -5.01 -4.00 -1.57
CA ALA A 60 -6.39 -4.03 -2.06
C ALA A 60 -7.13 -5.31 -1.62
N TYR A 61 -6.46 -6.46 -1.69
CA TYR A 61 -7.03 -7.75 -1.33
C TYR A 61 -7.33 -7.87 0.18
N ASN A 62 -6.51 -7.27 1.03
CA ASN A 62 -6.78 -7.18 2.46
C ASN A 62 -8.14 -6.52 2.73
N GLY A 63 -8.53 -5.51 1.94
CA GLY A 63 -9.86 -4.91 2.01
C GLY A 63 -10.99 -5.88 1.65
N LEU A 64 -10.80 -6.75 0.65
CA LEU A 64 -11.79 -7.79 0.33
C LEU A 64 -11.93 -8.81 1.48
N LEU A 65 -10.82 -9.21 2.09
CA LEU A 65 -10.82 -10.12 3.24
C LEU A 65 -11.46 -9.47 4.48
N GLU A 66 -11.19 -8.19 4.72
CA GLU A 66 -11.82 -7.43 5.79
C GLU A 66 -13.33 -7.29 5.58
N ALA A 67 -13.77 -6.95 4.36
CA ALA A 67 -15.20 -6.91 4.02
C ALA A 67 -15.89 -8.26 4.23
N LYS A 68 -15.23 -9.37 3.87
CA LYS A 68 -15.74 -10.72 4.18
C LYS A 68 -15.91 -10.92 5.69
N ALA A 69 -14.93 -10.52 6.48
CA ALA A 69 -14.96 -10.72 7.93
C ALA A 69 -15.98 -9.81 8.64
N THR A 70 -16.10 -8.55 8.20
CA THR A 70 -16.88 -7.51 8.90
C THR A 70 -18.29 -7.33 8.35
N LEU A 71 -18.51 -7.55 7.04
CA LEU A 71 -19.80 -7.40 6.38
C LEU A 71 -20.50 -8.74 6.09
N GLY A 72 -19.79 -9.86 6.19
CA GLY A 72 -20.33 -11.19 5.90
C GLY A 72 -20.53 -11.48 4.42
N VAL A 73 -19.95 -10.69 3.51
CA VAL A 73 -20.07 -10.94 2.06
C VAL A 73 -19.37 -12.23 1.63
N GLN A 74 -19.90 -12.87 0.61
CA GLN A 74 -19.19 -13.93 -0.10
C GLN A 74 -18.09 -13.32 -0.96
N THR A 75 -17.00 -14.04 -1.18
CA THR A 75 -15.88 -13.54 -1.98
C THR A 75 -15.42 -14.53 -3.03
N ALA A 76 -14.97 -14.04 -4.18
CA ALA A 76 -14.18 -14.77 -5.15
C ALA A 76 -13.09 -13.86 -5.71
N GLN A 77 -12.01 -14.46 -6.18
CA GLN A 77 -10.90 -13.69 -6.77
C GLN A 77 -10.22 -14.48 -7.89
N VAL A 78 -9.55 -13.74 -8.77
CA VAL A 78 -8.65 -14.27 -9.78
C VAL A 78 -7.40 -13.42 -9.86
N GLU A 79 -6.24 -14.08 -9.91
CA GLU A 79 -4.97 -13.44 -10.12
C GLU A 79 -4.62 -13.42 -11.61
N SER A 80 -4.16 -12.28 -12.10
CA SER A 80 -3.62 -12.20 -13.44
C SER A 80 -2.19 -12.76 -13.50
N PRO A 81 -1.77 -13.40 -14.61
CA PRO A 81 -0.40 -13.87 -14.76
C PRO A 81 0.64 -12.74 -14.63
N GLU A 82 1.86 -13.06 -14.21
CA GLU A 82 2.96 -12.09 -14.14
C GLU A 82 3.25 -11.39 -15.49
N THR A 83 2.98 -12.09 -16.59
CA THR A 83 3.13 -11.58 -17.96
C THR A 83 1.78 -11.24 -18.60
N ALA A 84 0.79 -10.82 -17.78
CA ALA A 84 -0.57 -10.57 -18.24
C ALA A 84 -0.62 -9.58 -19.40
N ALA A 85 -1.40 -9.93 -20.42
CA ALA A 85 -1.77 -9.08 -21.55
C ALA A 85 -3.26 -8.70 -21.43
N ALA A 86 -3.74 -7.82 -22.29
CA ALA A 86 -5.13 -7.35 -22.29
C ALA A 86 -6.17 -8.50 -22.31
N ALA A 87 -5.89 -9.59 -23.01
CA ALA A 87 -6.79 -10.75 -23.09
C ALA A 87 -6.92 -11.49 -21.73
N ASP A 88 -5.86 -11.51 -20.93
CA ASP A 88 -5.88 -12.14 -19.60
C ASP A 88 -6.77 -11.34 -18.65
N TYR A 89 -6.71 -10.02 -18.69
CA TYR A 89 -7.59 -9.13 -17.91
C TYR A 89 -9.05 -9.29 -18.31
N VAL A 90 -9.37 -9.34 -19.61
CA VAL A 90 -10.72 -9.62 -20.10
C VAL A 90 -11.21 -10.97 -19.61
N SER A 91 -10.36 -12.01 -19.66
CA SER A 91 -10.68 -13.34 -19.16
C SER A 91 -10.94 -13.36 -17.65
N GLY A 92 -10.10 -12.67 -16.87
CA GLY A 92 -10.22 -12.55 -15.42
C GLY A 92 -11.54 -11.88 -14.99
N VAL A 93 -11.86 -10.72 -15.58
CA VAL A 93 -13.11 -10.01 -15.32
C VAL A 93 -14.32 -10.87 -15.74
N GLY A 94 -14.28 -11.51 -16.92
CA GLY A 94 -15.32 -12.42 -17.40
C GLY A 94 -15.54 -13.62 -16.49
N ALA A 95 -14.48 -14.16 -15.88
CA ALA A 95 -14.59 -15.23 -14.89
C ALA A 95 -15.38 -14.78 -13.65
N MET A 96 -15.19 -13.56 -13.18
CA MET A 96 -15.91 -13.00 -12.03
C MET A 96 -17.39 -12.70 -12.38
N VAL A 97 -17.67 -12.22 -13.58
CA VAL A 97 -19.05 -12.12 -14.09
C VAL A 97 -19.74 -13.50 -14.06
N THR A 98 -19.07 -14.52 -14.60
CA THR A 98 -19.59 -15.91 -14.63
C THR A 98 -19.76 -16.49 -13.21
N ALA A 99 -18.92 -16.07 -12.26
CA ALA A 99 -19.04 -16.49 -10.86
C ALA A 99 -20.27 -15.89 -10.15
N GLY A 100 -21.03 -15.01 -10.79
CA GLY A 100 -22.24 -14.38 -10.25
C GLY A 100 -21.92 -13.33 -9.17
N CYS A 101 -20.91 -12.52 -9.40
CA CYS A 101 -20.54 -11.44 -8.49
C CYS A 101 -21.53 -10.27 -8.59
N ASN A 102 -21.93 -9.71 -7.44
CA ASN A 102 -22.72 -8.47 -7.38
C ASN A 102 -21.84 -7.23 -7.57
N MET A 103 -20.57 -7.34 -7.15
CA MET A 103 -19.56 -6.31 -7.33
C MET A 103 -18.24 -6.94 -7.73
N ILE A 104 -17.54 -6.32 -8.70
CA ILE A 104 -16.20 -6.73 -9.16
C ILE A 104 -15.25 -5.56 -8.97
N ILE A 105 -14.24 -5.76 -8.12
CA ILE A 105 -13.17 -4.80 -7.87
C ILE A 105 -11.98 -5.20 -8.75
N ASN A 106 -11.59 -4.31 -9.64
CA ASN A 106 -10.46 -4.49 -10.54
C ASN A 106 -9.29 -3.64 -10.06
N VAL A 107 -8.15 -4.28 -9.81
CA VAL A 107 -6.98 -3.63 -9.19
C VAL A 107 -6.03 -3.17 -10.29
N GLY A 108 -5.86 -1.84 -10.42
CA GLY A 108 -4.84 -1.25 -11.27
C GLY A 108 -5.28 -0.79 -12.65
N PHE A 109 -4.47 0.12 -13.18
CA PHE A 109 -4.66 0.79 -14.47
C PHE A 109 -4.83 -0.18 -15.66
N ALA A 110 -4.11 -1.31 -15.64
CA ALA A 110 -4.12 -2.27 -16.74
C ALA A 110 -5.49 -2.93 -16.95
N LEU A 111 -6.36 -2.95 -15.93
CA LEU A 111 -7.72 -3.49 -16.02
C LEU A 111 -8.77 -2.49 -16.51
N ALA A 112 -8.42 -1.22 -16.75
CA ALA A 112 -9.39 -0.19 -17.08
C ALA A 112 -10.26 -0.53 -18.32
N ALA A 113 -9.63 -0.99 -19.40
CA ALA A 113 -10.35 -1.35 -20.64
C ALA A 113 -11.29 -2.55 -20.41
N ALA A 114 -10.80 -3.62 -19.77
CA ALA A 114 -11.61 -4.81 -19.47
C ALA A 114 -12.77 -4.47 -18.52
N THR A 115 -12.55 -3.58 -17.54
CA THR A 115 -13.61 -3.08 -16.66
C THR A 115 -14.68 -2.33 -17.45
N GLY A 116 -14.29 -1.40 -18.31
CA GLY A 116 -15.22 -0.61 -19.11
C GLY A 116 -16.07 -1.44 -20.06
N ASP A 117 -15.47 -2.44 -20.70
CA ASP A 117 -16.20 -3.35 -21.61
C ASP A 117 -17.16 -4.25 -20.86
N ALA A 118 -16.75 -4.82 -19.72
CA ALA A 118 -17.62 -5.64 -18.88
C ALA A 118 -18.78 -4.82 -18.28
N ALA A 119 -18.51 -3.59 -17.82
CA ALA A 119 -19.52 -2.72 -17.22
C ALA A 119 -20.60 -2.30 -18.23
N LYS A 120 -20.23 -2.05 -19.49
CA LYS A 120 -21.19 -1.77 -20.58
C LYS A 120 -22.10 -2.98 -20.87
N ALA A 121 -21.54 -4.19 -20.78
CA ALA A 121 -22.26 -5.43 -21.06
C ALA A 121 -23.14 -5.91 -19.90
N HIS A 122 -22.80 -5.53 -18.66
CA HIS A 122 -23.41 -6.03 -17.42
C HIS A 122 -23.78 -4.86 -16.49
N THR A 123 -24.85 -4.15 -16.85
CA THR A 123 -25.30 -2.96 -16.11
C THR A 123 -25.93 -3.26 -14.75
N ASP A 124 -26.21 -4.52 -14.46
CA ASP A 124 -26.72 -5.05 -13.20
C ASP A 124 -25.59 -5.40 -12.20
N ILE A 125 -24.32 -5.36 -12.63
CA ILE A 125 -23.14 -5.59 -11.79
C ILE A 125 -22.49 -4.23 -11.49
N ASN A 126 -22.12 -4.01 -10.22
CA ASN A 126 -21.31 -2.87 -9.82
C ASN A 126 -19.82 -3.18 -10.02
N PHE A 127 -19.07 -2.21 -10.49
CA PHE A 127 -17.63 -2.31 -10.64
C PHE A 127 -16.92 -1.22 -9.82
N ALA A 128 -15.76 -1.56 -9.28
CA ALA A 128 -14.80 -0.57 -8.78
C ALA A 128 -13.47 -0.75 -9.51
N LEU A 129 -12.81 0.35 -9.83
CA LEU A 129 -11.50 0.35 -10.49
C LEU A 129 -10.51 1.11 -9.61
N ILE A 130 -9.52 0.39 -9.10
CA ILE A 130 -8.52 0.96 -8.18
C ILE A 130 -7.41 1.62 -9.00
N ASP A 131 -7.03 2.83 -8.56
CA ASP A 131 -5.92 3.64 -9.05
C ASP A 131 -6.03 4.01 -10.55
N SER A 132 -7.26 4.03 -11.05
CA SER A 132 -7.56 4.44 -12.42
C SER A 132 -8.99 4.91 -12.57
N ALA A 133 -9.26 5.64 -13.66
CA ALA A 133 -10.58 5.93 -14.17
C ALA A 133 -10.74 5.32 -15.58
N LEU A 134 -11.97 5.19 -16.03
CA LEU A 134 -12.23 4.70 -17.39
C LEU A 134 -11.91 5.79 -18.42
N SER A 135 -11.45 5.36 -19.57
CA SER A 135 -11.28 6.22 -20.75
C SER A 135 -11.73 5.52 -22.02
N ASN A 136 -12.11 6.31 -23.00
CA ASN A 136 -12.31 5.85 -24.35
C ASN A 136 -10.95 5.55 -25.04
N PRO A 137 -10.94 4.87 -26.20
CA PRO A 137 -9.70 4.59 -26.94
C PRO A 137 -8.92 5.86 -27.38
N ASP A 138 -9.59 7.01 -27.45
CA ASP A 138 -8.97 8.32 -27.75
C ASP A 138 -8.53 9.07 -26.48
N TYR A 139 -8.50 8.38 -25.33
CA TYR A 139 -8.17 8.90 -24.00
C TYR A 139 -9.15 9.96 -23.46
N SER A 140 -10.28 10.20 -24.11
CA SER A 140 -11.33 11.02 -23.52
C SER A 140 -11.97 10.29 -22.32
N PRO A 141 -12.43 11.01 -21.28
CA PRO A 141 -13.08 10.41 -20.11
C PRO A 141 -14.29 9.55 -20.51
N LEU A 142 -14.44 8.40 -19.86
CA LEU A 142 -15.60 7.52 -19.98
C LEU A 142 -16.22 7.32 -18.60
N SER A 143 -17.43 7.82 -18.40
CA SER A 143 -18.16 7.68 -17.14
C SER A 143 -19.31 6.70 -17.30
N LEU A 144 -19.39 5.69 -16.42
CA LEU A 144 -20.44 4.69 -16.37
C LEU A 144 -21.02 4.62 -14.96
N ASP A 145 -22.36 4.67 -14.84
CA ASP A 145 -23.07 4.72 -13.55
C ASP A 145 -22.85 3.49 -12.66
N ASN A 146 -22.42 2.38 -13.23
CA ASN A 146 -22.11 1.14 -12.52
C ASN A 146 -20.59 0.94 -12.30
N VAL A 147 -19.73 1.93 -12.57
CA VAL A 147 -18.30 1.89 -12.29
C VAL A 147 -17.90 3.02 -11.35
N LYS A 148 -17.31 2.69 -10.21
CA LYS A 148 -16.74 3.67 -9.27
C LYS A 148 -15.22 3.67 -9.37
N PRO A 149 -14.60 4.76 -9.86
CA PRO A 149 -13.15 4.95 -9.75
C PRO A 149 -12.74 5.15 -8.28
N LEU A 150 -11.71 4.43 -7.84
CA LEU A 150 -11.05 4.59 -6.54
C LEU A 150 -9.63 5.10 -6.81
N GLN A 151 -9.47 6.41 -6.82
CA GLN A 151 -8.23 7.08 -7.16
C GLN A 151 -7.53 7.62 -5.90
N TYR A 152 -6.27 7.98 -6.03
CA TYR A 152 -5.45 8.46 -4.92
C TYR A 152 -4.59 9.64 -5.39
N ASP A 153 -4.64 10.74 -4.65
CA ASP A 153 -3.72 11.87 -4.85
C ASP A 153 -2.40 11.59 -4.13
N THR A 154 -1.73 10.56 -4.61
CA THR A 154 -0.50 10.01 -4.03
C THR A 154 0.65 11.02 -4.07
N ALA A 155 0.58 12.00 -5.00
CA ALA A 155 1.56 13.07 -5.05
C ALA A 155 1.68 13.80 -3.71
N GLN A 156 0.60 13.96 -2.94
CA GLN A 156 0.62 14.63 -1.64
C GLN A 156 1.51 13.90 -0.63
N ALA A 157 1.35 12.58 -0.50
CA ALA A 157 2.16 11.78 0.41
C ALA A 157 3.61 11.61 -0.10
N ALA A 158 3.77 11.44 -1.43
CA ALA A 158 5.08 11.36 -2.06
C ALA A 158 5.89 12.67 -1.90
N PHE A 159 5.21 13.82 -1.88
CA PHE A 159 5.83 15.12 -1.60
C PHE A 159 6.43 15.16 -0.19
N LEU A 160 5.70 14.69 0.82
CA LEU A 160 6.22 14.58 2.18
C LEU A 160 7.44 13.64 2.26
N ALA A 161 7.39 12.51 1.55
CA ALA A 161 8.51 11.57 1.49
C ALA A 161 9.73 12.16 0.77
N GLY A 162 9.51 12.95 -0.28
CA GLY A 162 10.57 13.69 -0.98
C GLY A 162 11.23 14.73 -0.10
N TYR A 163 10.43 15.50 0.65
CA TYR A 163 10.93 16.44 1.65
C TYR A 163 11.79 15.75 2.70
N LEU A 164 11.29 14.62 3.25
CA LEU A 164 12.03 13.82 4.23
C LEU A 164 13.34 13.27 3.66
N ALA A 165 13.32 12.75 2.43
CA ALA A 165 14.52 12.26 1.76
C ALA A 165 15.56 13.35 1.58
N ALA A 166 15.15 14.55 1.15
CA ALA A 166 16.03 15.69 1.00
C ALA A 166 16.63 16.17 2.33
N ALA A 167 15.85 16.11 3.42
CA ALA A 167 16.33 16.45 4.76
C ALA A 167 17.32 15.41 5.32
N THR A 168 17.20 14.14 4.90
CA THR A 168 17.93 13.01 5.49
C THR A 168 19.20 12.65 4.72
N THR A 169 19.22 12.85 3.39
CA THR A 169 20.37 12.49 2.55
C THR A 169 21.68 13.08 3.08
N LYS A 170 22.76 12.30 3.00
CA LYS A 170 24.12 12.72 3.35
C LYS A 170 24.95 13.06 2.11
N THR A 171 24.56 12.54 0.97
CA THR A 171 25.27 12.74 -0.30
C THR A 171 24.73 13.91 -1.11
N GLY A 172 23.52 14.40 -0.78
CA GLY A 172 22.79 15.37 -1.58
C GLY A 172 22.19 14.78 -2.86
N LYS A 173 22.10 13.46 -2.96
CA LYS A 173 21.48 12.77 -4.10
C LYS A 173 20.53 11.70 -3.62
N VAL A 174 19.31 11.77 -4.11
CA VAL A 174 18.26 10.76 -3.92
C VAL A 174 17.84 10.22 -5.29
N ALA A 175 17.11 9.10 -5.34
CA ALA A 175 16.70 8.52 -6.61
C ALA A 175 15.27 7.99 -6.55
N THR A 176 14.64 7.89 -7.72
CA THR A 176 13.36 7.18 -7.88
C THR A 176 13.31 6.48 -9.22
N TYR A 177 12.50 5.41 -9.30
CA TYR A 177 12.21 4.72 -10.54
C TYR A 177 10.85 4.01 -10.46
N GLY A 178 10.25 3.75 -11.63
CA GLY A 178 9.01 3.00 -11.75
C GLY A 178 9.22 1.54 -12.17
N GLY A 179 8.21 0.70 -11.96
CA GLY A 179 8.09 -0.56 -12.66
C GLY A 179 7.84 -0.29 -14.14
N MET A 180 6.65 0.20 -14.46
CA MET A 180 6.29 0.81 -15.75
C MET A 180 5.77 2.23 -15.50
N LEU A 181 5.90 3.12 -16.49
CA LEU A 181 5.56 4.53 -16.33
C LEU A 181 4.05 4.78 -16.54
N PHE A 182 3.21 4.09 -15.79
CA PHE A 182 1.78 4.36 -15.72
C PHE A 182 1.49 5.64 -14.91
N PRO A 183 0.37 6.33 -15.13
CA PRO A 183 -0.03 7.48 -14.32
C PRO A 183 -0.02 7.21 -12.83
N SER A 184 -0.48 6.04 -12.40
CA SER A 184 -0.48 5.59 -11.00
C SER A 184 0.91 5.35 -10.39
N VAL A 185 1.96 5.25 -11.22
CA VAL A 185 3.37 5.13 -10.83
C VAL A 185 4.05 6.50 -10.89
N THR A 186 3.91 7.21 -12.00
CA THR A 186 4.57 8.50 -12.20
C THR A 186 4.10 9.57 -11.23
N ILE A 187 2.88 9.48 -10.69
CA ILE A 187 2.36 10.37 -9.64
C ILE A 187 3.21 10.33 -8.35
N PHE A 188 3.73 9.15 -7.96
CA PHE A 188 4.65 9.05 -6.82
C PHE A 188 5.99 9.74 -7.12
N MET A 189 6.55 9.44 -8.30
CA MET A 189 7.86 9.96 -8.71
C MET A 189 7.82 11.49 -8.83
N ASP A 190 6.72 12.02 -9.37
CA ASP A 190 6.48 13.46 -9.51
C ASP A 190 6.32 14.13 -8.15
N GLY A 191 5.45 13.62 -7.29
CA GLY A 191 5.27 14.14 -5.94
C GLY A 191 6.58 14.11 -5.14
N PHE A 192 7.34 13.03 -5.22
CA PHE A 192 8.64 12.89 -4.58
C PHE A 192 9.64 13.96 -5.05
N LYS A 193 9.74 14.14 -6.36
CA LYS A 193 10.59 15.20 -6.95
C LYS A 193 10.18 16.58 -6.47
N GLN A 194 8.89 16.90 -6.49
CA GLN A 194 8.37 18.19 -6.02
C GLN A 194 8.68 18.42 -4.53
N GLY A 195 8.62 17.38 -3.70
CA GLY A 195 8.98 17.48 -2.28
C GLY A 195 10.46 17.79 -2.07
N VAL A 196 11.35 17.18 -2.86
CA VAL A 196 12.79 17.51 -2.85
C VAL A 196 13.03 18.95 -3.32
N ASP A 197 12.38 19.37 -4.40
CA ASP A 197 12.52 20.73 -4.94
C ASP A 197 11.99 21.80 -3.95
N TYR A 198 10.91 21.49 -3.24
CA TYR A 198 10.37 22.33 -2.18
C TYR A 198 11.36 22.46 -1.01
N TYR A 199 11.94 21.34 -0.53
CA TYR A 199 12.98 21.36 0.49
C TYR A 199 14.17 22.21 0.06
N ASN A 200 14.64 22.05 -1.19
CA ASN A 200 15.74 22.84 -1.73
C ASN A 200 15.44 24.35 -1.67
N THR A 201 14.22 24.74 -2.02
CA THR A 201 13.78 26.13 -1.99
C THR A 201 13.72 26.68 -0.56
N GLU A 202 13.11 25.93 0.36
CA GLU A 202 12.92 26.37 1.75
C GLU A 202 14.24 26.42 2.54
N LYS A 203 15.18 25.51 2.26
CA LYS A 203 16.43 25.37 3.02
C LYS A 203 17.66 25.93 2.29
N GLY A 204 17.52 26.38 1.04
CA GLY A 204 18.65 26.88 0.23
C GLY A 204 19.66 25.78 -0.12
N THR A 205 19.20 24.54 -0.31
CA THR A 205 20.02 23.37 -0.66
C THR A 205 19.92 23.05 -2.17
N SER A 206 20.59 22.01 -2.63
CA SER A 206 20.61 21.57 -4.03
C SER A 206 20.64 20.03 -4.13
N VAL A 207 19.74 19.36 -3.40
CA VAL A 207 19.57 17.91 -3.49
C VAL A 207 19.05 17.54 -4.88
N VAL A 208 19.67 16.53 -5.49
CA VAL A 208 19.35 16.08 -6.85
C VAL A 208 18.51 14.79 -6.79
N VAL A 209 17.46 14.71 -7.60
CA VAL A 209 16.69 13.48 -7.81
C VAL A 209 17.17 12.82 -9.10
N LEU A 210 17.74 11.63 -8.98
CA LEU A 210 18.09 10.77 -10.12
C LEU A 210 16.89 9.93 -10.54
N GLY A 211 16.78 9.64 -11.83
CA GLY A 211 15.74 8.77 -12.39
C GLY A 211 14.41 9.46 -12.69
N ALA A 212 14.25 10.73 -12.31
CA ALA A 212 13.10 11.58 -12.68
C ALA A 212 13.57 12.96 -13.12
N GLU A 213 14.56 12.99 -14.02
CA GLU A 213 15.12 14.22 -14.53
C GLU A 213 14.19 14.88 -15.58
N GLY A 214 14.03 16.19 -15.43
CA GLY A 214 13.15 16.99 -16.33
C GLY A 214 11.66 16.73 -16.11
N ASP A 215 10.84 17.26 -17.02
CA ASP A 215 9.38 17.27 -16.87
C ASP A 215 8.68 16.22 -17.78
N ASP A 216 9.45 15.50 -18.61
CA ASP A 216 8.94 14.47 -19.51
C ASP A 216 9.05 13.09 -18.83
N SER A 217 7.99 12.70 -18.14
CA SER A 217 7.96 11.42 -17.40
C SER A 217 8.13 10.18 -18.27
N SER A 218 7.91 10.29 -19.61
CA SER A 218 8.14 9.17 -20.52
C SER A 218 9.62 8.77 -20.62
N LYS A 219 10.52 9.61 -20.13
CA LYS A 219 11.98 9.41 -20.10
C LYS A 219 12.51 9.05 -18.71
N TRP A 220 11.65 8.99 -17.70
CA TRP A 220 12.06 8.64 -16.35
C TRP A 220 12.49 7.17 -16.26
N ALA A 221 13.25 6.87 -15.25
CA ALA A 221 13.79 5.52 -15.06
C ALA A 221 12.70 4.52 -14.74
N ALA A 222 12.72 3.37 -15.41
CA ALA A 222 11.81 2.26 -15.15
C ALA A 222 12.49 0.92 -15.44
N THR A 223 12.03 -0.14 -14.77
CA THR A 223 12.53 -1.51 -14.96
C THR A 223 11.83 -2.26 -16.08
N GLY A 224 10.64 -1.79 -16.48
CA GLY A 224 9.82 -2.40 -17.53
C GLY A 224 8.95 -3.57 -17.06
N ASP A 225 8.90 -3.86 -15.76
CA ASP A 225 8.00 -4.85 -15.15
C ASP A 225 7.79 -4.61 -13.65
N PHE A 226 6.95 -5.44 -13.00
CA PHE A 226 6.65 -5.38 -11.57
C PHE A 226 7.03 -6.66 -10.80
N SER A 227 7.76 -7.60 -11.40
CA SER A 227 8.01 -8.93 -10.80
C SER A 227 9.48 -9.25 -10.57
N ASP A 228 10.41 -8.80 -11.43
CA ASP A 228 11.83 -9.16 -11.34
C ASP A 228 12.62 -8.25 -10.40
N ALA A 229 12.75 -8.66 -9.14
CA ALA A 229 13.53 -7.95 -8.12
C ALA A 229 15.01 -7.72 -8.50
N ASN A 230 15.60 -8.55 -9.39
CA ASN A 230 16.99 -8.34 -9.81
C ASN A 230 17.14 -7.08 -10.67
N LYS A 231 16.13 -6.72 -11.45
CA LYS A 231 16.13 -5.45 -12.20
C LYS A 231 16.13 -4.26 -11.24
N GLY A 232 15.30 -4.31 -10.19
CA GLY A 232 15.29 -3.29 -9.15
C GLY A 232 16.63 -3.16 -8.45
N LYS A 233 17.24 -4.29 -8.07
CA LYS A 233 18.57 -4.29 -7.46
C LYS A 233 19.62 -3.66 -8.38
N THR A 234 19.68 -4.08 -9.64
CA THR A 234 20.65 -3.56 -10.62
C THR A 234 20.48 -2.05 -10.83
N LEU A 235 19.25 -1.58 -10.98
CA LEU A 235 18.99 -0.14 -11.17
C LEU A 235 19.35 0.65 -9.91
N THR A 236 19.06 0.13 -8.74
CA THR A 236 19.44 0.73 -7.45
C THR A 236 20.95 0.83 -7.30
N GLU A 237 21.70 -0.23 -7.62
CA GLU A 237 23.17 -0.21 -7.59
C GLU A 237 23.75 0.85 -8.53
N ASN A 238 23.14 1.06 -9.70
CA ASN A 238 23.53 2.13 -10.62
C ASN A 238 23.29 3.53 -10.02
N PHE A 239 22.19 3.74 -9.29
CA PHE A 239 21.95 5.01 -8.59
C PHE A 239 22.92 5.22 -7.43
N ILE A 240 23.20 4.18 -6.64
CA ILE A 240 24.19 4.23 -5.56
C ILE A 240 25.57 4.54 -6.12
N ALA A 241 25.97 3.94 -7.23
CA ALA A 241 27.23 4.26 -7.92
C ALA A 241 27.32 5.72 -8.40
N GLN A 242 26.18 6.36 -8.67
CA GLN A 242 26.09 7.78 -8.99
C GLN A 242 26.02 8.66 -7.73
N GLY A 243 25.97 8.06 -6.54
CA GLY A 243 26.01 8.71 -5.25
C GLY A 243 24.64 8.90 -4.59
N ALA A 244 23.57 8.28 -5.05
CA ALA A 244 22.30 8.29 -4.33
C ALA A 244 22.39 7.45 -3.06
N ASP A 245 21.84 7.96 -1.95
CA ASP A 245 21.77 7.25 -0.67
C ASP A 245 20.34 6.98 -0.18
N ILE A 246 19.32 7.52 -0.86
CA ILE A 246 17.91 7.24 -0.58
C ILE A 246 17.20 6.97 -1.90
N ILE A 247 16.52 5.83 -2.01
CA ILE A 247 15.87 5.38 -3.24
C ILE A 247 14.39 5.08 -3.00
N LEU A 248 13.52 5.64 -3.85
CA LEU A 248 12.09 5.36 -3.92
C LEU A 248 11.80 4.44 -5.13
N PRO A 249 11.60 3.13 -4.95
CA PRO A 249 11.17 2.22 -6.00
C PRO A 249 9.64 2.19 -6.11
N VAL A 250 9.06 2.74 -7.16
CA VAL A 250 7.61 2.66 -7.41
C VAL A 250 7.34 1.48 -8.33
N ALA A 251 7.54 0.28 -7.83
CA ALA A 251 7.67 -0.90 -8.68
C ALA A 251 7.16 -2.21 -8.05
N GLY A 252 6.33 -2.15 -7.01
CA GLY A 252 5.82 -3.36 -6.33
C GLY A 252 6.95 -4.33 -5.93
N PRO A 253 6.81 -5.64 -6.21
CA PRO A 253 7.83 -6.66 -5.88
C PRO A 253 9.25 -6.39 -6.40
N VAL A 254 9.40 -5.63 -7.48
CA VAL A 254 10.72 -5.21 -8.00
C VAL A 254 11.46 -4.34 -6.99
N GLY A 255 10.72 -3.55 -6.19
CA GLY A 255 11.26 -2.72 -5.12
C GLY A 255 11.97 -3.50 -4.01
N ASP A 256 11.65 -4.79 -3.83
CA ASP A 256 12.38 -5.68 -2.91
C ASP A 256 13.87 -5.79 -3.27
N GLY A 257 14.19 -5.68 -4.56
CA GLY A 257 15.57 -5.56 -5.04
C GLY A 257 16.31 -4.34 -4.51
N THR A 258 15.62 -3.19 -4.40
CA THR A 258 16.18 -1.98 -3.76
C THR A 258 16.46 -2.22 -2.29
N GLY A 259 15.48 -2.75 -1.54
CA GLY A 259 15.68 -3.09 -0.14
C GLY A 259 16.88 -4.00 0.08
N LYS A 260 17.06 -5.03 -0.76
CA LYS A 260 18.22 -5.93 -0.71
C LYS A 260 19.55 -5.22 -1.04
N ALA A 261 19.55 -4.31 -2.01
CA ALA A 261 20.75 -3.54 -2.32
C ALA A 261 21.21 -2.68 -1.13
N THR A 262 20.30 -2.12 -0.33
CA THR A 262 20.66 -1.33 0.84
C THR A 262 21.42 -2.14 1.91
N LEU A 263 21.24 -3.45 1.98
CA LEU A 263 22.01 -4.31 2.89
C LEU A 263 23.49 -4.42 2.50
N GLU A 264 23.78 -4.29 1.21
CA GLU A 264 25.14 -4.38 0.67
C GLU A 264 25.85 -3.02 0.66
N HIS A 265 25.10 -1.93 0.86
CA HIS A 265 25.58 -0.55 0.81
C HIS A 265 25.22 0.21 2.10
N PRO A 266 26.01 0.07 3.19
CA PRO A 266 25.73 0.75 4.45
C PRO A 266 25.57 2.27 4.29
N GLY A 267 24.52 2.83 4.92
CA GLY A 267 24.18 4.25 4.83
C GLY A 267 23.26 4.60 3.68
N THR A 268 22.74 3.59 2.98
CA THR A 268 21.67 3.76 2.00
C THR A 268 20.31 3.30 2.55
N TYR A 269 19.24 3.93 2.08
CA TYR A 269 17.88 3.70 2.55
C TYR A 269 16.91 3.52 1.39
N VAL A 270 15.83 2.80 1.67
CA VAL A 270 14.70 2.63 0.75
C VAL A 270 13.45 3.31 1.32
N ILE A 271 12.61 3.86 0.44
CA ILE A 271 11.27 4.32 0.77
C ILE A 271 10.28 3.31 0.20
N GLY A 272 9.42 2.74 1.06
CA GLY A 272 8.38 1.80 0.66
C GLY A 272 7.22 2.48 -0.07
N VAL A 273 6.37 1.68 -0.71
CA VAL A 273 5.17 2.13 -1.42
C VAL A 273 3.96 1.29 -1.05
N ASP A 274 2.77 1.87 -1.19
CA ASP A 274 1.44 1.30 -1.01
C ASP A 274 1.06 0.97 0.43
N SER A 275 1.94 0.31 1.19
CA SER A 275 1.76 -0.07 2.60
C SER A 275 3.00 0.29 3.41
N ASP A 276 2.90 0.28 4.75
CA ASP A 276 4.09 0.41 5.60
C ASP A 276 4.97 -0.85 5.51
N TRP A 277 6.04 -0.76 4.74
CA TRP A 277 6.98 -1.86 4.51
C TRP A 277 7.64 -2.37 5.78
N TYR A 278 7.78 -1.53 6.80
CA TYR A 278 8.40 -1.94 8.06
C TYR A 278 7.63 -3.08 8.75
N GLY A 279 6.31 -3.10 8.63
CA GLY A 279 5.43 -4.11 9.20
C GLY A 279 5.31 -5.39 8.35
N ILE A 280 5.78 -5.39 7.10
CA ILE A 280 5.59 -6.49 6.17
C ILE A 280 6.70 -7.54 6.34
N ALA A 281 6.31 -8.81 6.56
CA ALA A 281 7.24 -9.89 6.82
C ALA A 281 8.25 -10.14 5.67
N ALA A 282 7.85 -9.91 4.42
CA ALA A 282 8.72 -10.05 3.25
C ALA A 282 9.91 -9.07 3.30
N HIS A 283 9.75 -7.91 3.93
CA HIS A 283 10.78 -6.86 4.01
C HIS A 283 11.62 -6.92 5.29
N ALA A 284 11.39 -7.92 6.16
CA ALA A 284 12.04 -8.02 7.47
C ALA A 284 13.58 -8.01 7.41
N ALA A 285 14.17 -8.50 6.33
CA ALA A 285 15.64 -8.57 6.19
C ALA A 285 16.31 -7.20 6.14
N TYR A 286 15.66 -6.19 5.55
CA TYR A 286 16.18 -4.83 5.37
C TYR A 286 15.32 -3.76 6.05
N LYS A 287 14.43 -4.14 6.96
CA LYS A 287 13.53 -3.19 7.62
C LYS A 287 14.25 -2.04 8.32
N ALA A 288 15.46 -2.29 8.85
CA ALA A 288 16.29 -1.25 9.47
C ALA A 288 16.80 -0.19 8.49
N ASN A 289 16.68 -0.42 7.18
CA ASN A 289 17.05 0.50 6.12
C ASN A 289 15.83 1.16 5.44
N ILE A 290 14.62 0.92 5.95
CA ILE A 290 13.40 1.59 5.48
C ILE A 290 13.31 2.96 6.14
N LEU A 291 13.41 4.04 5.36
CA LEU A 291 13.31 5.40 5.86
C LEU A 291 11.88 5.74 6.26
N THR A 292 10.95 5.47 5.39
CA THR A 292 9.47 5.59 5.53
C THR A 292 8.80 4.79 4.43
N SER A 293 7.48 4.83 4.36
CA SER A 293 6.70 4.31 3.24
C SER A 293 5.64 5.34 2.82
N ILE A 294 5.34 5.40 1.52
CA ILE A 294 4.24 6.17 0.97
C ILE A 294 3.04 5.23 0.89
N GLU A 295 2.03 5.47 1.71
CA GLU A 295 0.90 4.57 1.87
C GLU A 295 -0.29 5.00 1.01
N LYS A 296 -0.96 4.02 0.42
CA LYS A 296 -2.30 4.11 -0.16
C LYS A 296 -3.22 3.17 0.61
N HIS A 297 -4.16 3.71 1.36
CA HIS A 297 -5.08 2.92 2.17
C HIS A 297 -6.22 2.33 1.31
N MET A 298 -5.86 1.45 0.38
CA MET A 298 -6.77 0.83 -0.58
C MET A 298 -7.76 -0.12 0.09
N SER A 299 -7.33 -0.85 1.12
CA SER A 299 -8.18 -1.74 1.90
C SER A 299 -9.41 -1.02 2.43
N LYS A 300 -9.25 0.18 3.00
CA LYS A 300 -10.37 0.99 3.49
C LYS A 300 -11.36 1.35 2.39
N ALA A 301 -10.89 1.83 1.24
CA ALA A 301 -11.74 2.19 0.11
C ALA A 301 -12.48 0.96 -0.45
N VAL A 302 -11.84 -0.21 -0.48
CA VAL A 302 -12.46 -1.48 -0.89
C VAL A 302 -13.58 -1.86 0.07
N VAL A 303 -13.37 -1.81 1.39
CA VAL A 303 -14.43 -2.08 2.38
C VAL A 303 -15.60 -1.12 2.20
N GLU A 304 -15.34 0.18 2.04
CA GLU A 304 -16.37 1.20 1.89
C GLU A 304 -17.19 1.01 0.61
N VAL A 305 -16.54 0.71 -0.53
CA VAL A 305 -17.28 0.49 -1.79
C VAL A 305 -18.12 -0.78 -1.73
N ILE A 306 -17.61 -1.87 -1.15
CA ILE A 306 -18.38 -3.11 -0.94
C ILE A 306 -19.58 -2.82 -0.04
N LYS A 307 -19.36 -2.11 1.08
CA LYS A 307 -20.43 -1.72 2.00
C LYS A 307 -21.52 -0.92 1.29
N SER A 308 -21.16 0.03 0.43
CA SER A 308 -22.13 0.80 -0.34
C SER A 308 -23.00 -0.07 -1.26
N GLY A 309 -22.41 -1.13 -1.83
CA GLY A 309 -23.15 -2.11 -2.62
C GLY A 309 -24.10 -2.96 -1.78
N VAL A 310 -23.67 -3.41 -0.61
CA VAL A 310 -24.49 -4.15 0.35
C VAL A 310 -25.67 -3.32 0.84
N ASP A 311 -25.43 -2.04 1.15
CA ASP A 311 -26.46 -1.10 1.65
C ASP A 311 -27.39 -0.58 0.53
N GLY A 312 -27.13 -0.89 -0.75
CA GLY A 312 -27.88 -0.39 -1.89
C GLY A 312 -27.68 1.13 -2.14
N THR A 313 -26.60 1.69 -1.65
CA THR A 313 -26.23 3.12 -1.78
C THR A 313 -25.08 3.36 -2.76
N PHE A 314 -24.68 2.32 -3.50
CA PHE A 314 -23.63 2.45 -4.49
C PHE A 314 -23.97 3.51 -5.53
N THR A 315 -23.02 4.39 -5.81
CA THR A 315 -23.08 5.38 -6.87
C THR A 315 -21.76 5.35 -7.65
N GLY A 316 -21.84 5.04 -8.93
CA GLY A 316 -20.69 5.09 -9.84
C GLY A 316 -20.65 6.38 -10.64
N GLY A 317 -19.82 6.38 -11.67
CA GLY A 317 -19.52 7.53 -12.52
C GLY A 317 -18.42 8.43 -11.93
N ASP A 318 -17.73 9.18 -12.80
CA ASP A 318 -16.60 10.02 -12.43
C ASP A 318 -16.96 11.10 -11.39
N ALA A 319 -18.19 11.59 -11.40
CA ALA A 319 -18.66 12.57 -10.41
C ALA A 319 -18.74 12.01 -8.98
N ASN A 320 -18.79 10.69 -8.84
CA ASN A 320 -18.89 9.96 -7.57
C ASN A 320 -17.60 9.17 -7.26
N GLN A 321 -16.50 9.47 -7.95
CA GLN A 321 -15.22 8.82 -7.68
C GLN A 321 -14.79 9.03 -6.23
N TYR A 322 -14.07 8.07 -5.68
CA TYR A 322 -13.30 8.25 -4.46
C TYR A 322 -11.92 8.81 -4.83
N VAL A 323 -11.44 9.78 -4.08
CA VAL A 323 -10.05 10.25 -4.16
C VAL A 323 -9.45 10.20 -2.78
N GLY A 324 -8.48 9.30 -2.58
CA GLY A 324 -7.70 9.24 -1.35
C GLY A 324 -6.72 10.40 -1.27
N THR A 325 -6.78 11.18 -0.19
CA THR A 325 -5.93 12.36 0.06
C THR A 325 -5.33 12.31 1.46
N LEU A 326 -4.39 13.19 1.78
CA LEU A 326 -3.90 13.38 3.16
C LEU A 326 -5.04 13.79 4.10
N GLU A 327 -6.02 14.58 3.63
CA GLU A 327 -7.14 15.06 4.44
C GLU A 327 -8.05 13.92 4.90
N ASN A 328 -8.42 13.00 4.00
CA ASN A 328 -9.31 11.88 4.34
C ASN A 328 -8.56 10.61 4.79
N GLY A 329 -7.23 10.69 4.87
CA GLY A 329 -6.37 9.57 5.24
C GLY A 329 -6.37 8.44 4.21
N GLY A 330 -6.67 8.74 2.94
CA GLY A 330 -6.56 7.77 1.85
C GLY A 330 -5.13 7.59 1.36
N VAL A 331 -4.26 8.58 1.60
CA VAL A 331 -2.81 8.48 1.44
C VAL A 331 -2.12 9.02 2.69
N ALA A 332 -0.91 8.55 2.99
CA ALA A 332 -0.09 8.96 4.12
C ALA A 332 1.39 8.67 3.87
N ILE A 333 2.25 9.13 4.77
CA ILE A 333 3.57 8.53 4.96
C ILE A 333 3.59 7.75 6.28
N ALA A 334 4.26 6.61 6.29
CA ALA A 334 4.44 5.79 7.49
C ALA A 334 5.16 6.56 8.59
N ALA A 335 4.85 6.23 9.83
CA ALA A 335 5.55 6.79 10.99
C ALA A 335 7.04 6.44 10.95
N GLN A 336 7.85 7.25 11.65
CA GLN A 336 9.26 6.93 11.86
C GLN A 336 9.42 5.58 12.59
N HIS A 337 10.32 4.76 12.06
CA HIS A 337 10.72 3.49 12.66
C HIS A 337 12.20 3.52 13.10
N ASP A 338 13.02 2.55 12.64
CA ASP A 338 14.42 2.39 13.08
C ASP A 338 15.34 3.49 12.55
N VAL A 339 15.05 4.08 11.38
CA VAL A 339 15.85 5.16 10.81
C VAL A 339 15.50 6.47 11.50
N ALA A 340 16.48 7.05 12.20
CA ALA A 340 16.30 8.33 12.88
C ALA A 340 16.19 9.48 11.87
N TYR A 341 15.14 10.29 11.99
CA TYR A 341 15.01 11.53 11.24
C TYR A 341 15.95 12.60 11.81
N PRO A 342 16.45 13.55 11.00
CA PRO A 342 17.17 14.69 11.52
C PRO A 342 16.32 15.49 12.52
N ASP A 343 16.99 16.17 13.46
CA ASP A 343 16.33 16.96 14.49
C ASP A 343 15.34 17.98 13.91
N GLY A 344 14.11 17.96 14.40
CA GLY A 344 13.05 18.88 13.99
C GLY A 344 12.27 18.47 12.73
N VAL A 345 12.77 17.54 11.93
CA VAL A 345 12.15 17.17 10.63
C VAL A 345 10.73 16.61 10.80
N GLN A 346 10.44 15.83 11.85
CA GLN A 346 9.09 15.36 12.09
C GLN A 346 8.10 16.54 12.28
N ALA A 347 8.46 17.54 13.05
CA ALA A 347 7.60 18.72 13.23
C ALA A 347 7.43 19.52 11.92
N GLU A 348 8.46 19.55 11.07
CA GLU A 348 8.37 20.16 9.75
C GLU A 348 7.42 19.39 8.83
N LEU A 349 7.47 18.05 8.85
CA LEU A 349 6.55 17.19 8.08
C LEU A 349 5.09 17.37 8.54
N ASP A 350 4.85 17.41 9.85
CA ASP A 350 3.51 17.62 10.41
C ASP A 350 2.94 18.99 9.98
N ALA A 351 3.77 20.03 10.03
CA ALA A 351 3.40 21.37 9.59
C ALA A 351 3.16 21.42 8.07
N LEU A 352 4.00 20.74 7.29
CA LEU A 352 3.88 20.68 5.83
C LEU A 352 2.63 19.92 5.41
N GLN A 353 2.32 18.80 6.05
CA GLN A 353 1.07 18.08 5.85
C GLN A 353 -0.15 18.99 6.11
N ALA A 354 -0.14 19.73 7.21
CA ALA A 354 -1.22 20.68 7.52
C ALA A 354 -1.37 21.76 6.43
N LYS A 355 -0.26 22.26 5.89
CA LYS A 355 -0.25 23.26 4.80
C LYS A 355 -0.79 22.67 3.48
N ILE A 356 -0.48 21.40 3.17
CA ILE A 356 -1.04 20.73 1.99
C ILE A 356 -2.54 20.55 2.16
N ILE A 357 -2.99 20.06 3.32
CA ILE A 357 -4.43 19.86 3.62
C ILE A 357 -5.20 21.18 3.56
N SER A 358 -4.64 22.28 4.05
CA SER A 358 -5.28 23.60 4.01
C SER A 358 -5.22 24.28 2.64
N GLY A 359 -4.43 23.74 1.69
CA GLY A 359 -4.21 24.35 0.37
C GLY A 359 -3.21 25.51 0.38
N GLU A 360 -2.50 25.78 1.48
CA GLU A 360 -1.40 26.77 1.54
C GLU A 360 -0.23 26.31 0.67
N VAL A 361 0.07 25.02 0.67
CA VAL A 361 1.00 24.37 -0.25
C VAL A 361 0.21 23.51 -1.21
N THR A 362 0.27 23.83 -2.49
CA THR A 362 -0.39 23.06 -3.54
C THR A 362 0.61 22.07 -4.15
N VAL A 363 0.31 20.79 -4.02
CA VAL A 363 1.02 19.74 -4.75
C VAL A 363 0.23 19.48 -6.03
N THR A 364 0.83 19.80 -7.17
CA THR A 364 0.16 19.60 -8.46
C THR A 364 0.90 18.54 -9.25
N SER A 365 0.16 17.52 -9.68
CA SER A 365 0.68 16.55 -10.63
C SER A 365 -0.26 16.46 -11.83
N MET A 366 0.28 16.32 -13.02
CA MET A 366 -0.56 16.05 -14.20
C MET A 366 -1.30 14.69 -14.08
N TYR A 367 -0.95 13.90 -13.07
CA TYR A 367 -1.56 12.59 -12.76
C TYR A 367 -2.54 12.68 -11.57
N SER A 368 -2.57 13.80 -10.83
CA SER A 368 -3.58 14.07 -9.79
C SER A 368 -4.94 14.37 -10.42
N LYS A 369 -6.00 14.09 -9.68
CA LYS A 369 -7.38 14.31 -10.10
C LYS A 369 -8.06 15.42 -9.30
#